data_5c4483efe9a13c413b0a0d830b090e02
#
_entry.id   5c4483efe9a13c413b0a0d830b090e02
#
_cell.length_a   1.000
_cell.length_b   1.000
_cell.length_c   1.000
_cell.angle_alpha   90.00
_cell.angle_beta   90.00
_cell.angle_gamma   90.00
#
_symmetry.space_group_name_H-M   'P 1'
#
loop_
_entity.id
_entity.type
_entity.pdbx_description
1 polymer ?
#
loop_
_entity_poly.entity_id
_entity_poly.type
_entity_poly.pdbx_seq_one_letter_code
_entity_poly.pdbx_strand_id
1 'polypeptide(L)'
;MESASALIDEKIKELADWRGKTLAKVRDIIHKADPEIVEEWKWMGTPVFSHGGIVCTGETYKNVVKMTFAKGAALEDPSGLFNSSLDGNVRRAIDIHEGDKIDETTLKNLIRAAVALNLLNLKAKSKPKPRRATSKYTN
;
A
#
# COMPACT_ATOMS: atom_id res chain seq x y z
N MET A 1 -22.72 9.62 -7.44
CA MET A 1 -21.44 9.56 -6.71
C MET A 1 -20.42 8.78 -7.53
N GLU A 2 -19.27 9.36 -7.73
CA GLU A 2 -18.22 8.69 -8.49
C GLU A 2 -17.54 7.64 -7.61
N SER A 3 -17.17 6.52 -8.22
CA SER A 3 -16.40 5.48 -7.54
C SER A 3 -14.97 5.96 -7.25
N ALA A 4 -14.29 5.30 -6.32
CA ALA A 4 -12.89 5.57 -6.07
C ALA A 4 -12.05 5.38 -7.32
N SER A 5 -12.32 4.33 -8.10
CA SER A 5 -11.60 4.07 -9.35
C SER A 5 -11.78 5.20 -10.36
N ALA A 6 -12.99 5.74 -10.47
CA ALA A 6 -13.26 6.87 -11.37
C ALA A 6 -12.51 8.12 -10.92
N LEU A 7 -12.45 8.37 -9.62
CA LEU A 7 -11.71 9.51 -9.07
C LEU A 7 -10.21 9.38 -9.30
N ILE A 8 -9.69 8.17 -9.22
CA ILE A 8 -8.27 7.90 -9.51
C ILE A 8 -7.99 8.10 -11.00
N ASP A 9 -8.88 7.61 -11.89
CA ASP A 9 -8.78 7.84 -13.33
C ASP A 9 -8.69 9.34 -13.65
N GLU A 10 -9.54 10.11 -13.01
CA GLU A 10 -9.60 11.55 -13.20
C GLU A 10 -8.32 12.23 -12.71
N LYS A 11 -7.83 11.82 -11.55
CA LYS A 11 -6.58 12.34 -11.00
C LYS A 11 -5.39 12.10 -11.93
N ILE A 12 -5.28 10.90 -12.46
CA ILE A 12 -4.22 10.53 -13.42
C ILE A 12 -4.30 11.44 -14.64
N LYS A 13 -5.51 11.66 -15.15
CA LYS A 13 -5.73 12.51 -16.32
C LYS A 13 -5.37 13.97 -16.04
N GLU A 14 -5.76 14.48 -14.87
CA GLU A 14 -5.51 15.85 -14.49
C GLU A 14 -4.03 16.16 -14.29
N LEU A 15 -3.24 15.20 -13.83
CA LEU A 15 -1.82 15.40 -13.63
C LEU A 15 -1.09 15.74 -14.92
N ALA A 16 -1.49 15.15 -16.04
CA ALA A 16 -1.07 15.52 -17.42
C ALA A 16 0.46 15.64 -17.63
N ASP A 17 1.26 15.07 -16.75
CA ASP A 17 2.72 15.06 -16.85
C ASP A 17 3.25 13.68 -16.43
N TRP A 18 4.56 13.56 -16.20
CA TRP A 18 5.20 12.30 -15.84
C TRP A 18 4.58 11.65 -14.59
N ARG A 19 4.01 12.46 -13.69
CA ARG A 19 3.41 11.93 -12.46
C ARG A 19 2.15 11.14 -12.77
N GLY A 20 1.35 11.59 -13.72
CA GLY A 20 0.16 10.86 -14.17
C GLY A 20 0.53 9.51 -14.76
N LYS A 21 1.54 9.48 -15.61
CA LYS A 21 2.03 8.24 -16.21
C LYS A 21 2.59 7.29 -15.15
N THR A 22 3.34 7.83 -14.21
CA THR A 22 3.93 7.04 -13.12
C THR A 22 2.83 6.46 -12.22
N LEU A 23 1.85 7.27 -11.84
CA LEU A 23 0.74 6.81 -11.02
C LEU A 23 -0.06 5.71 -11.73
N ALA A 24 -0.30 5.89 -13.03
CA ALA A 24 -1.00 4.88 -13.82
C ALA A 24 -0.22 3.56 -13.86
N LYS A 25 1.10 3.64 -14.01
CA LYS A 25 1.95 2.45 -14.03
C LYS A 25 1.96 1.75 -12.67
N VAL A 26 2.10 2.51 -11.59
CA VAL A 26 2.06 1.97 -10.23
C VAL A 26 0.73 1.25 -9.99
N ARG A 27 -0.37 1.90 -10.37
CA ARG A 27 -1.71 1.31 -10.25
C ARG A 27 -1.82 -0.02 -10.99
N ASP A 28 -1.29 -0.08 -12.19
CA ASP A 28 -1.28 -1.29 -13.01
C ASP A 28 -0.47 -2.40 -12.33
N ILE A 29 0.71 -2.08 -11.84
CA ILE A 29 1.57 -3.03 -11.13
C ILE A 29 0.86 -3.58 -9.87
N ILE A 30 0.20 -2.71 -9.13
CA ILE A 30 -0.54 -3.11 -7.92
C ILE A 30 -1.59 -4.16 -8.27
N HIS A 31 -2.39 -3.92 -9.31
CA HIS A 31 -3.44 -4.87 -9.68
C HIS A 31 -2.90 -6.14 -10.33
N LYS A 32 -1.73 -6.08 -10.97
CA LYS A 32 -1.04 -7.28 -11.44
C LYS A 32 -0.47 -8.11 -10.30
N ALA A 33 -0.03 -7.44 -9.24
CA ALA A 33 0.47 -8.13 -8.06
C ALA A 33 -0.65 -8.90 -7.37
N ASP A 34 -1.83 -8.27 -7.26
CA ASP A 34 -3.00 -8.86 -6.62
C ASP A 34 -4.28 -8.26 -7.19
N PRO A 35 -4.98 -9.00 -8.07
CA PRO A 35 -6.23 -8.51 -8.67
C PRO A 35 -7.35 -8.24 -7.69
N GLU A 36 -7.28 -8.77 -6.48
CA GLU A 36 -8.31 -8.56 -5.46
C GLU A 36 -8.13 -7.28 -4.66
N ILE A 37 -7.05 -6.54 -4.89
CA ILE A 37 -6.85 -5.25 -4.23
C ILE A 37 -7.96 -4.29 -4.64
N VAL A 38 -8.56 -3.63 -3.64
CA VAL A 38 -9.63 -2.66 -3.81
C VAL A 38 -9.05 -1.25 -3.79
N GLU A 39 -9.55 -0.41 -4.69
CA GLU A 39 -9.18 0.99 -4.74
C GLU A 39 -10.10 1.82 -3.87
N GLU A 40 -9.51 2.72 -3.11
CA GLU A 40 -10.23 3.64 -2.23
C GLU A 40 -9.74 5.07 -2.48
N TRP A 41 -10.55 6.02 -2.08
CA TRP A 41 -10.25 7.45 -2.20
C TRP A 41 -10.41 8.04 -0.81
N LYS A 42 -9.29 8.43 -0.20
CA LYS A 42 -9.29 8.84 1.20
C LYS A 42 -8.60 10.19 1.40
N TRP A 43 -8.79 10.76 2.56
CA TRP A 43 -8.06 11.94 3.02
C TRP A 43 -8.07 13.09 2.01
N MET A 44 -9.24 13.36 1.41
CA MET A 44 -9.46 14.48 0.51
C MET A 44 -8.64 14.39 -0.79
N GLY A 45 -8.41 13.20 -1.27
CA GLY A 45 -7.83 13.08 -2.62
C GLY A 45 -6.65 12.13 -2.74
N THR A 46 -6.54 11.14 -1.86
CA THR A 46 -5.44 10.18 -1.93
C THR A 46 -5.94 8.83 -2.42
N PRO A 47 -5.38 8.32 -3.54
CA PRO A 47 -5.61 6.92 -3.93
C PRO A 47 -5.03 5.98 -2.88
N VAL A 48 -5.84 5.04 -2.42
CA VAL A 48 -5.45 4.05 -1.43
C VAL A 48 -5.80 2.67 -1.96
N PHE A 49 -4.92 1.72 -1.75
CA PHE A 49 -5.05 0.35 -2.25
C PHE A 49 -5.09 -0.60 -1.05
N SER A 50 -6.14 -1.39 -0.96
CA SER A 50 -6.44 -2.19 0.22
C SER A 50 -6.78 -3.63 -0.10
N HIS A 51 -6.35 -4.53 0.75
CA HIS A 51 -6.77 -5.93 0.75
C HIS A 51 -6.52 -6.46 2.17
N GLY A 52 -7.61 -6.66 2.91
CA GLY A 52 -7.49 -7.03 4.32
C GLY A 52 -6.97 -5.90 5.20
N GLY A 53 -7.02 -4.68 4.73
CA GLY A 53 -6.48 -3.48 5.32
C GLY A 53 -5.69 -2.71 4.28
N ILE A 54 -5.21 -1.53 4.62
CA ILE A 54 -4.45 -0.71 3.68
C ILE A 54 -3.14 -1.42 3.35
N VAL A 55 -2.86 -1.54 2.04
CA VAL A 55 -1.58 -2.03 1.53
C VAL A 55 -0.64 -0.84 1.34
N CYS A 56 -1.03 0.07 0.45
CA CYS A 56 -0.23 1.25 0.16
C CYS A 56 -1.09 2.36 -0.44
N THR A 57 -0.47 3.52 -0.59
CA THR A 57 -1.07 4.69 -1.23
C THR A 57 -0.44 4.94 -2.58
N GLY A 58 -1.05 5.86 -3.35
CA GLY A 58 -0.44 6.46 -4.53
C GLY A 58 -0.54 7.96 -4.39
N GLU A 59 0.41 8.58 -3.70
CA GLU A 59 0.43 10.01 -3.45
C GLU A 59 1.24 10.72 -4.53
N THR A 60 0.83 11.92 -4.91
CA THR A 60 1.57 12.73 -5.87
C THR A 60 1.87 14.10 -5.27
N TYR A 61 3.12 14.48 -5.38
CA TYR A 61 3.63 15.77 -4.95
C TYR A 61 4.31 16.44 -6.14
N LYS A 62 4.82 17.64 -5.96
CA LYS A 62 5.40 18.42 -7.07
C LYS A 62 6.48 17.64 -7.84
N ASN A 63 7.37 16.98 -7.12
CA ASN A 63 8.54 16.34 -7.73
C ASN A 63 8.63 14.84 -7.46
N VAL A 64 7.58 14.22 -6.97
CA VAL A 64 7.65 12.82 -6.57
C VAL A 64 6.27 12.17 -6.61
N VAL A 65 6.24 10.90 -7.01
CA VAL A 65 5.11 10.02 -6.77
C VAL A 65 5.52 9.12 -5.62
N LYS A 66 4.73 9.08 -4.57
CA LYS A 66 5.06 8.37 -3.34
C LYS A 66 4.09 7.22 -3.10
N MET A 67 4.64 6.05 -2.84
CA MET A 67 3.86 4.91 -2.34
C MET A 67 4.21 4.74 -0.87
N THR A 68 3.24 4.99 0.01
CA THR A 68 3.43 4.76 1.44
C THR A 68 2.81 3.41 1.79
N PHE A 69 3.63 2.49 2.28
CA PHE A 69 3.18 1.19 2.74
C PHE A 69 2.80 1.29 4.21
N ALA A 70 1.53 1.04 4.50
CA ALA A 70 0.98 1.25 5.84
C ALA A 70 1.71 0.48 6.94
N LYS A 71 2.23 -0.69 6.60
CA LYS A 71 2.97 -1.55 7.53
C LYS A 71 4.37 -1.84 7.04
N GLY A 72 4.95 -0.89 6.31
CA GLY A 72 6.25 -1.08 5.66
C GLY A 72 7.37 -1.48 6.59
N ALA A 73 7.37 -0.98 7.83
CA ALA A 73 8.41 -1.32 8.79
C ALA A 73 8.43 -2.80 9.17
N ALA A 74 7.31 -3.50 8.99
CA ALA A 74 7.20 -4.92 9.29
C ALA A 74 7.48 -5.81 8.07
N LEU A 75 7.78 -5.20 6.92
CA LEU A 75 8.05 -5.94 5.70
C LEU A 75 9.55 -6.09 5.48
N GLU A 76 9.94 -7.27 5.01
CA GLU A 76 11.28 -7.46 4.52
C GLU A 76 11.40 -6.76 3.16
N ASP A 77 12.48 -6.06 2.97
CA ASP A 77 12.74 -5.34 1.75
C ASP A 77 14.17 -5.64 1.29
N PRO A 78 14.43 -6.88 0.84
CA PRO A 78 15.79 -7.31 0.51
C PRO A 78 16.41 -6.53 -0.63
N SER A 79 15.60 -5.96 -1.52
CA SER A 79 16.09 -5.17 -2.65
C SER A 79 16.24 -3.69 -2.34
N GLY A 80 15.85 -3.27 -1.12
CA GLY A 80 16.00 -1.87 -0.73
C GLY A 80 15.10 -0.92 -1.50
N LEU A 81 13.85 -1.30 -1.77
CA LEU A 81 12.92 -0.43 -2.47
C LEU A 81 12.50 0.77 -1.64
N PHE A 82 12.32 0.59 -0.33
CA PHE A 82 11.97 1.71 0.53
C PHE A 82 13.12 2.70 0.58
N ASN A 83 12.85 3.93 0.20
CA ASN A 83 13.84 5.00 0.16
C ASN A 83 13.38 6.28 0.85
N SER A 84 12.24 6.20 1.55
CA SER A 84 11.66 7.34 2.24
C SER A 84 10.94 6.86 3.50
N SER A 85 10.78 7.74 4.47
CA SER A 85 10.14 7.42 5.75
C SER A 85 10.84 6.28 6.49
N LEU A 86 12.17 6.20 6.35
CA LEU A 86 12.95 5.08 6.88
C LEU A 86 13.02 5.06 8.41
N ASP A 87 12.76 6.18 9.06
CA ASP A 87 12.74 6.27 10.52
C ASP A 87 11.36 5.96 11.13
N GLY A 88 10.36 5.73 10.29
CA GLY A 88 9.02 5.42 10.77
C GLY A 88 8.96 4.07 11.46
N ASN A 89 8.23 4.00 12.58
CA ASN A 89 8.06 2.75 13.32
C ASN A 89 7.09 1.79 12.66
N VAL A 90 6.20 2.28 11.79
CA VAL A 90 5.15 1.50 11.15
C VAL A 90 5.22 1.64 9.63
N ARG A 91 5.28 2.86 9.14
CA ARG A 91 5.23 3.14 7.71
C ARG A 91 6.62 3.20 7.09
N ARG A 92 6.68 2.82 5.81
CA ARG A 92 7.84 3.04 4.94
C ARG A 92 7.31 3.48 3.59
N ALA A 93 8.10 4.20 2.83
CA ALA A 93 7.65 4.72 1.55
C ALA A 93 8.67 4.54 0.45
N ILE A 94 8.16 4.51 -0.77
CA ILE A 94 8.96 4.54 -1.99
C ILE A 94 8.67 5.86 -2.67
N ASP A 95 9.70 6.69 -2.82
CA ASP A 95 9.61 7.92 -3.60
C ASP A 95 10.11 7.64 -5.01
N ILE A 96 9.26 7.91 -6.00
CA ILE A 96 9.58 7.72 -7.42
C ILE A 96 9.70 9.10 -8.05
N HIS A 97 10.87 9.39 -8.61
CA HIS A 97 11.15 10.65 -9.28
C HIS A 97 11.03 10.49 -10.79
N GLU A 98 10.95 11.60 -11.49
CA GLU A 98 10.89 11.60 -12.94
C GLU A 98 12.09 10.86 -13.52
N GLY A 99 11.81 9.91 -14.43
CA GLY A 99 12.87 9.11 -15.05
C GLY A 99 13.31 7.89 -14.28
N ASP A 100 12.86 7.72 -13.05
CA ASP A 100 13.21 6.51 -12.28
C ASP A 100 12.62 5.28 -12.95
N LYS A 101 13.40 4.23 -13.00
CA LYS A 101 12.94 2.93 -13.48
C LYS A 101 12.34 2.16 -12.33
N ILE A 102 11.15 1.63 -12.56
CA ILE A 102 10.46 0.81 -11.56
C ILE A 102 10.76 -0.65 -11.86
N ASP A 103 11.34 -1.34 -10.88
CA ASP A 103 11.52 -2.78 -10.96
C ASP A 103 10.17 -3.44 -10.65
N GLU A 104 9.45 -3.76 -11.71
CA GLU A 104 8.08 -4.26 -11.60
C GLU A 104 8.00 -5.56 -10.81
N THR A 105 8.90 -6.50 -11.04
CA THR A 105 8.90 -7.79 -10.35
C THR A 105 9.12 -7.61 -8.85
N THR A 106 10.12 -6.81 -8.49
CA THR A 106 10.44 -6.56 -7.09
C THR A 106 9.30 -5.82 -6.38
N LEU A 107 8.71 -4.85 -7.06
CA LEU A 107 7.57 -4.11 -6.50
C LEU A 107 6.35 -5.01 -6.31
N LYS A 108 6.05 -5.88 -7.28
CA LYS A 108 4.96 -6.84 -7.12
C LYS A 108 5.18 -7.75 -5.93
N ASN A 109 6.40 -8.22 -5.73
CA ASN A 109 6.72 -9.08 -4.59
C ASN A 109 6.50 -8.35 -3.26
N LEU A 110 6.89 -7.09 -3.19
CA LEU A 110 6.68 -6.29 -1.98
C LEU A 110 5.18 -6.07 -1.70
N ILE A 111 4.41 -5.79 -2.73
CA ILE A 111 2.95 -5.61 -2.62
C ILE A 111 2.31 -6.92 -2.13
N ARG A 112 2.69 -8.05 -2.70
CA ARG A 112 2.17 -9.35 -2.28
C ARG A 112 2.53 -9.66 -0.83
N ALA A 113 3.73 -9.29 -0.39
CA ALA A 113 4.14 -9.47 1.00
C ALA A 113 3.27 -8.60 1.93
N ALA A 114 2.95 -7.38 1.51
CA ALA A 114 2.09 -6.49 2.28
C ALA A 114 0.67 -7.05 2.40
N VAL A 115 0.13 -7.60 1.33
CA VAL A 115 -1.19 -8.27 1.35
C VAL A 115 -1.15 -9.48 2.29
N ALA A 116 -0.11 -10.30 2.18
CA ALA A 116 0.03 -11.49 3.03
C ALA A 116 0.07 -11.10 4.50
N LEU A 117 0.78 -10.04 4.84
CA LEU A 117 0.84 -9.55 6.22
C LEU A 117 -0.54 -9.10 6.71
N ASN A 118 -1.29 -8.37 5.88
CA ASN A 118 -2.63 -7.94 6.23
C ASN A 118 -3.56 -9.13 6.50
N LEU A 119 -3.50 -10.14 5.64
CA LEU A 119 -4.35 -11.32 5.77
C LEU A 119 -3.96 -12.15 7.00
N LEU A 120 -2.67 -12.23 7.29
CA LEU A 120 -2.18 -12.89 8.48
C LEU A 120 -2.69 -12.18 9.75
N ASN A 121 -2.65 -10.86 9.77
CA ASN A 121 -3.14 -10.07 10.91
C ASN A 121 -4.65 -10.23 11.09
N LEU A 122 -5.41 -10.28 10.00
CA LEU A 122 -6.86 -10.52 10.08
C LEU A 122 -7.14 -11.91 10.65
N LYS A 123 -6.42 -12.92 10.22
CA LYS A 123 -6.57 -14.27 10.72
C LYS A 123 -6.27 -14.34 12.22
N ALA A 124 -5.24 -13.66 12.67
CA ALA A 124 -4.89 -13.59 14.08
C ALA A 124 -5.98 -12.92 14.91
N LYS A 125 -6.59 -11.85 14.37
CA LYS A 125 -7.68 -11.13 15.05
C LYS A 125 -8.98 -11.93 15.09
N SER A 126 -9.23 -12.77 14.09
CA SER A 126 -10.46 -13.55 13.99
C SER A 126 -10.43 -14.82 14.81
N LYS A 127 -9.25 -15.25 15.27
CA LYS A 127 -9.16 -16.40 16.16
C LYS A 127 -9.74 -16.05 17.53
N PRO A 128 -10.53 -16.96 18.11
CA PRO A 128 -10.97 -16.78 19.49
C PRO A 128 -9.76 -16.57 20.37
N LYS A 129 -9.82 -15.55 21.21
CA LYS A 129 -8.75 -15.34 22.19
C LYS A 129 -8.68 -16.58 23.08
N PRO A 130 -7.48 -17.10 23.34
CA PRO A 130 -7.36 -18.17 24.32
C PRO A 130 -8.00 -17.70 25.60
N ARG A 131 -8.78 -18.57 26.23
CA ARG A 131 -9.32 -18.25 27.54
C ARG A 131 -8.16 -17.93 28.45
N ARG A 132 -8.23 -16.80 29.08
CA ARG A 132 -7.33 -16.56 30.20
C ARG A 132 -7.55 -17.68 31.21
N ALA A 133 -6.48 -18.35 31.52
CA ALA A 133 -6.52 -19.26 32.65
C ALA A 133 -7.07 -18.48 33.80
N THR A 134 -8.17 -18.81 34.36
CA THR A 134 -8.85 -17.97 35.04
C THR A 134 -8.77 -18.22 36.32
N SER A 135 -8.25 -18.13 35.31
CA SER A 135 -8.31 -17.89 35.44
C SER A 135 -8.27 -18.33 36.08
N LYS A 136 -7.67 -18.70 36.58
CA LYS A 136 -7.60 -18.83 36.41
C LYS A 136 -7.88 -18.59 37.16
N TYR A 137 -7.69 -18.61 37.43
CA TYR A 137 -8.01 -18.02 37.45
C TYR A 137 -8.90 -17.89 37.90
N THR A 138 -9.02 -18.29 38.29
CA THR A 138 -9.79 -18.03 38.15
C THR A 138 -10.34 -17.93 38.41
N ASN A 139 -10.42 -18.31 38.77
CA ASN A 139 -10.94 -18.13 38.41
C ASN A 139 -11.04 -17.98 38.47
#